data_9dfd9f84b349915033416b116408fd91
#
_entry.id   9dfd9f84b349915033416b116408fd91
#
_cell.length_a   1.000
_cell.length_b   1.000
_cell.length_c   1.000
_cell.angle_alpha   90.00
_cell.angle_beta   90.00
_cell.angle_gamma   90.00
#
_symmetry.space_group_name_H-M   'P 1'
#
loop_
_entity.id
_entity.type
_entity.pdbx_description
1 polymer ?
#
loop_
_entity_poly.entity_id
_entity_poly.type
_entity_poly.pdbx_seq_one_letter_code
_entity_poly.pdbx_strand_id
1 'polypeptide(L)'
;MNQQLLQKRLGYQFNNPALLQQALTHRSHSVLHNERLEFLGDSILNCVVAALLFDSFADIDEGDLSRVRANLVKQQSLYEIAQRIELSQFLRLGEGELKSGGFRRPSILADTLEALFGAIFLDGGFDAARRAIQALYEPVLMAVDPTTLGKDAKTLLQEFLQSKKIALPQYNVVATHGAAHNQEFEIECLVPKLDIQVFGTGGSRRAGEQAAAKLALDTALTILSKTPAARKSKPRAAQLKLAGIATPQKESTTESKSHAGKQKSLIEPEVQSATLLSGDNLTPHHSHPKTA
;
A
#
# COMPACT_ATOMS: atom_id res chain seq x y z
N MET A 1 13.89 28.09 15.19
CA MET A 1 12.99 26.94 15.48
C MET A 1 13.86 25.74 15.86
N ASN A 2 13.44 24.97 16.84
CA ASN A 2 14.27 23.86 17.35
C ASN A 2 14.18 22.63 16.44
N GLN A 3 15.10 22.50 15.47
CA GLN A 3 15.17 21.35 14.55
C GLN A 3 15.36 20.00 15.28
N GLN A 4 15.87 20.03 16.51
CA GLN A 4 16.00 18.82 17.34
C GLN A 4 14.63 18.18 17.64
N LEU A 5 13.58 18.99 17.80
CA LEU A 5 12.22 18.50 18.01
C LEU A 5 11.73 17.73 16.78
N LEU A 6 11.95 18.24 15.56
CA LEU A 6 11.60 17.55 14.34
C LEU A 6 12.36 16.23 14.19
N GLN A 7 13.67 16.24 14.42
CA GLN A 7 14.49 15.04 14.36
C GLN A 7 14.02 13.97 15.34
N LYS A 8 13.61 14.37 16.56
CA LYS A 8 13.00 13.45 17.53
C LYS A 8 11.69 12.84 17.01
N ARG A 9 10.84 13.64 16.36
CA ARG A 9 9.56 13.18 15.77
C ARG A 9 9.77 12.26 14.56
N LEU A 10 10.84 12.49 13.79
CA LEU A 10 11.24 11.63 12.67
C LEU A 10 11.91 10.32 13.12
N GLY A 11 12.34 10.24 14.40
CA GLY A 11 13.14 9.12 14.89
C GLY A 11 14.54 9.06 14.28
N TYR A 12 15.05 10.19 13.74
CA TYR A 12 16.34 10.25 13.07
C TYR A 12 17.08 11.55 13.39
N GLN A 13 18.37 11.44 13.68
CA GLN A 13 19.26 12.56 13.90
C GLN A 13 20.24 12.70 12.74
N PHE A 14 20.22 13.86 12.07
CA PHE A 14 21.07 14.11 10.92
C PHE A 14 22.53 14.32 11.32
N ASN A 15 23.42 13.61 10.62
CA ASN A 15 24.86 13.84 10.68
C ASN A 15 25.24 15.11 9.91
N ASN A 16 24.57 15.35 8.77
CA ASN A 16 24.72 16.55 7.94
C ASN A 16 23.48 17.46 8.06
N PRO A 17 23.52 18.52 8.89
CA PRO A 17 22.40 19.44 9.05
C PRO A 17 22.00 20.18 7.78
N ALA A 18 22.90 20.29 6.78
CA ALA A 18 22.57 20.95 5.51
C ALA A 18 21.53 20.16 4.72
N LEU A 19 21.52 18.83 4.79
CA LEU A 19 20.50 17.98 4.16
C LEU A 19 19.11 18.22 4.78
N LEU A 20 19.03 18.28 6.11
CA LEU A 20 17.79 18.62 6.79
C LEU A 20 17.30 20.01 6.39
N GLN A 21 18.19 21.00 6.36
CA GLN A 21 17.83 22.36 5.97
C GLN A 21 17.32 22.41 4.52
N GLN A 22 17.99 21.72 3.60
CA GLN A 22 17.56 21.65 2.19
C GLN A 22 16.19 20.98 2.05
N ALA A 23 15.95 19.85 2.74
CA ALA A 23 14.66 19.15 2.72
C ALA A 23 13.51 20.06 3.20
N LEU A 24 13.75 20.93 4.17
CA LEU A 24 12.75 21.87 4.70
C LEU A 24 12.59 23.13 3.85
N THR A 25 13.38 23.33 2.80
CA THR A 25 13.41 24.56 2.00
C THR A 25 12.61 24.40 0.71
N HIS A 26 11.50 25.11 0.61
CA HIS A 26 10.68 25.17 -0.60
C HIS A 26 11.35 26.06 -1.67
N ARG A 27 11.10 25.79 -2.95
CA ARG A 27 11.63 26.54 -4.10
C ARG A 27 11.35 28.06 -4.07
N SER A 28 10.30 28.50 -3.37
CA SER A 28 10.00 29.94 -3.21
C SER A 28 10.99 30.65 -2.30
N HIS A 29 11.74 29.92 -1.48
CA HIS A 29 12.66 30.50 -0.49
C HIS A 29 14.09 30.59 -0.99
N SER A 30 14.60 29.59 -1.74
CA SER A 30 15.99 29.50 -2.14
C SER A 30 16.17 28.64 -3.40
N VAL A 31 17.25 28.89 -4.14
CA VAL A 31 17.68 28.05 -5.29
C VAL A 31 18.06 26.64 -4.83
N LEU A 32 18.67 26.49 -3.64
CA LEU A 32 18.93 25.19 -3.03
C LEU A 32 17.66 24.78 -2.24
N HIS A 33 16.79 24.08 -2.92
CA HIS A 33 15.47 23.65 -2.41
C HIS A 33 15.28 22.14 -2.40
N ASN A 34 14.10 21.68 -2.03
CA ASN A 34 13.81 20.28 -1.71
C ASN A 34 13.38 19.39 -2.89
N GLU A 35 13.02 19.91 -4.08
CA GLU A 35 12.42 19.11 -5.17
C GLU A 35 13.25 17.88 -5.58
N ARG A 36 14.59 17.97 -5.61
CA ARG A 36 15.42 16.80 -5.92
C ARG A 36 15.44 15.76 -4.82
N LEU A 37 15.32 16.19 -3.56
CA LEU A 37 15.21 15.28 -2.40
C LEU A 37 13.82 14.64 -2.35
N GLU A 38 12.77 15.37 -2.70
CA GLU A 38 11.40 14.88 -2.88
C GLU A 38 11.36 13.74 -3.90
N PHE A 39 11.89 13.99 -5.12
CA PHE A 39 11.96 12.96 -6.17
C PHE A 39 12.64 11.66 -5.69
N LEU A 40 13.74 11.77 -4.96
CA LEU A 40 14.43 10.62 -4.40
C LEU A 40 13.62 9.97 -3.28
N GLY A 41 13.05 10.80 -2.41
CA GLY A 41 12.28 10.36 -1.25
C GLY A 41 11.00 9.62 -1.62
N ASP A 42 10.28 10.06 -2.66
CA ASP A 42 9.11 9.35 -3.21
C ASP A 42 9.48 7.90 -3.57
N SER A 43 10.59 7.71 -4.29
CA SER A 43 11.04 6.37 -4.68
C SER A 43 11.38 5.49 -3.47
N ILE A 44 12.07 6.04 -2.47
CA ILE A 44 12.39 5.34 -1.22
C ILE A 44 11.13 5.00 -0.44
N LEU A 45 10.22 5.95 -0.32
CA LEU A 45 8.93 5.78 0.35
C LEU A 45 8.13 4.64 -0.28
N ASN A 46 7.97 4.66 -1.60
CA ASN A 46 7.24 3.62 -2.34
C ASN A 46 7.84 2.23 -2.12
N CYS A 47 9.18 2.11 -2.13
CA CYS A 47 9.88 0.86 -1.87
C CYS A 47 9.64 0.36 -0.43
N VAL A 48 9.80 1.25 0.56
CA VAL A 48 9.65 0.88 1.98
C VAL A 48 8.20 0.51 2.30
N VAL A 49 7.22 1.30 1.84
CA VAL A 49 5.79 0.99 2.08
C VAL A 49 5.40 -0.32 1.40
N ALA A 50 5.92 -0.61 0.20
CA ALA A 50 5.69 -1.90 -0.45
C ALA A 50 6.22 -3.07 0.40
N ALA A 51 7.43 -2.95 0.96
CA ALA A 51 8.01 -3.96 1.83
C ALA A 51 7.20 -4.14 3.13
N LEU A 52 6.79 -3.04 3.76
CA LEU A 52 5.95 -3.08 4.97
C LEU A 52 4.60 -3.77 4.72
N LEU A 53 3.96 -3.51 3.59
CA LEU A 53 2.70 -4.15 3.22
C LEU A 53 2.89 -5.63 2.93
N PHE A 54 3.95 -5.99 2.20
CA PHE A 54 4.28 -7.38 1.90
C PHE A 54 4.50 -8.20 3.18
N ASP A 55 5.24 -7.65 4.14
CA ASP A 55 5.51 -8.29 5.42
C ASP A 55 4.25 -8.37 6.32
N SER A 56 3.36 -7.37 6.25
CA SER A 56 2.20 -7.27 7.13
C SER A 56 0.98 -8.06 6.65
N PHE A 57 0.85 -8.30 5.34
CA PHE A 57 -0.36 -8.85 4.72
C PHE A 57 -0.03 -10.01 3.76
N ALA A 58 0.39 -11.16 4.31
CA ALA A 58 0.83 -12.31 3.53
C ALA A 58 -0.25 -12.94 2.64
N ASP A 59 -1.53 -12.81 3.01
CA ASP A 59 -2.66 -13.44 2.31
C ASP A 59 -3.36 -12.51 1.29
N ILE A 60 -2.82 -11.30 1.08
CA ILE A 60 -3.40 -10.30 0.17
C ILE A 60 -2.74 -10.39 -1.21
N ASP A 61 -3.56 -10.34 -2.26
CA ASP A 61 -3.05 -10.38 -3.64
C ASP A 61 -2.31 -9.09 -4.05
N GLU A 62 -1.55 -9.18 -5.14
CA GLU A 62 -0.73 -8.07 -5.66
C GLU A 62 -1.58 -6.84 -6.01
N GLY A 63 -2.76 -7.02 -6.59
CA GLY A 63 -3.66 -5.93 -6.98
C GLY A 63 -4.12 -5.13 -5.76
N ASP A 64 -4.52 -5.82 -4.70
CA ASP A 64 -4.94 -5.20 -3.45
C ASP A 64 -3.74 -4.55 -2.74
N LEU A 65 -2.56 -5.19 -2.69
CA LEU A 65 -1.34 -4.57 -2.13
C LEU A 65 -0.94 -3.29 -2.88
N SER A 66 -0.98 -3.30 -4.21
CA SER A 66 -0.68 -2.12 -5.04
C SER A 66 -1.69 -0.99 -4.81
N ARG A 67 -2.97 -1.30 -4.68
CA ARG A 67 -4.04 -0.35 -4.37
C ARG A 67 -3.87 0.27 -2.99
N VAL A 68 -3.56 -0.55 -1.97
CA VAL A 68 -3.32 -0.08 -0.60
C VAL A 68 -2.09 0.82 -0.58
N ARG A 69 -0.98 0.41 -1.21
CA ARG A 69 0.21 1.25 -1.33
C ARG A 69 -0.12 2.61 -1.94
N ALA A 70 -0.79 2.64 -3.09
CA ALA A 70 -1.16 3.90 -3.74
C ALA A 70 -2.00 4.82 -2.84
N ASN A 71 -2.85 4.26 -1.98
CA ASN A 71 -3.60 5.03 -1.00
C ASN A 71 -2.75 5.53 0.17
N LEU A 72 -1.74 4.79 0.59
CA LEU A 72 -0.88 5.15 1.70
C LEU A 72 0.16 6.21 1.33
N VAL A 73 0.64 6.23 0.07
CA VAL A 73 1.66 7.19 -0.39
C VAL A 73 1.07 8.40 -1.12
N LYS A 74 -0.25 8.50 -1.28
CA LYS A 74 -0.86 9.68 -1.91
C LYS A 74 -0.70 10.94 -1.06
N GLN A 75 -0.72 12.10 -1.72
CA GLN A 75 -0.57 13.42 -1.11
C GLN A 75 -1.38 13.59 0.18
N GLN A 76 -2.64 13.16 0.21
CA GLN A 76 -3.51 13.33 1.38
C GLN A 76 -2.98 12.54 2.60
N SER A 77 -2.53 11.31 2.40
CA SER A 77 -1.98 10.47 3.49
C SER A 77 -0.66 11.03 4.02
N LEU A 78 0.20 11.48 3.12
CA LEU A 78 1.45 12.16 3.49
C LEU A 78 1.20 13.47 4.25
N TYR A 79 0.23 14.25 3.81
CA TYR A 79 -0.20 15.46 4.52
C TYR A 79 -0.65 15.16 5.95
N GLU A 80 -1.44 14.12 6.17
CA GLU A 80 -1.90 13.72 7.50
C GLU A 80 -0.72 13.28 8.40
N ILE A 81 0.27 12.58 7.83
CA ILE A 81 1.51 12.24 8.56
C ILE A 81 2.30 13.51 8.89
N ALA A 82 2.48 14.42 7.92
CA ALA A 82 3.16 15.68 8.10
C ALA A 82 2.52 16.56 9.18
N GLN A 83 1.18 16.55 9.26
CA GLN A 83 0.45 17.24 10.33
C GLN A 83 0.72 16.62 11.70
N ARG A 84 0.73 15.29 11.84
CA ARG A 84 1.01 14.61 13.11
C ARG A 84 2.38 14.94 13.68
N ILE A 85 3.38 15.13 12.82
CA ILE A 85 4.71 15.55 13.24
C ILE A 85 4.87 17.08 13.29
N GLU A 86 3.77 17.84 13.06
CA GLU A 86 3.76 19.32 13.04
C GLU A 86 4.81 19.91 12.09
N LEU A 87 4.97 19.30 10.91
CA LEU A 87 6.01 19.66 9.94
C LEU A 87 5.92 21.13 9.48
N SER A 88 4.71 21.69 9.44
CA SER A 88 4.44 23.07 9.04
C SER A 88 5.27 24.12 9.81
N GLN A 89 5.62 23.85 11.06
CA GLN A 89 6.41 24.74 11.92
C GLN A 89 7.87 24.88 11.48
N PHE A 90 8.36 23.96 10.67
CA PHE A 90 9.78 23.88 10.31
C PHE A 90 10.05 24.28 8.85
N LEU A 91 8.99 24.53 8.06
CA LEU A 91 9.10 24.88 6.65
C LEU A 91 9.81 26.23 6.45
N ARG A 92 10.63 26.29 5.41
CA ARG A 92 11.30 27.50 4.92
C ARG A 92 10.66 27.91 3.60
N LEU A 93 9.78 28.89 3.66
CA LEU A 93 9.02 29.41 2.53
C LEU A 93 9.43 30.84 2.23
N GLY A 94 9.32 31.25 0.96
CA GLY A 94 9.45 32.65 0.58
C GLY A 94 8.23 33.47 1.08
N GLU A 95 8.39 34.78 1.17
CA GLU A 95 7.36 35.68 1.73
C GLU A 95 6.02 35.57 1.04
N GLY A 96 5.99 35.44 -0.30
CA GLY A 96 4.75 35.27 -1.06
C GLY A 96 4.00 34.02 -0.67
N GLU A 97 4.73 32.89 -0.52
CA GLU A 97 4.15 31.62 -0.14
C GLU A 97 3.69 31.61 1.34
N LEU A 98 4.43 32.27 2.22
CA LEU A 98 4.01 32.47 3.61
C LEU A 98 2.71 33.29 3.70
N LYS A 99 2.61 34.39 2.95
CA LYS A 99 1.41 35.26 2.94
C LYS A 99 0.17 34.56 2.37
N SER A 100 0.37 33.63 1.40
CA SER A 100 -0.71 32.83 0.81
C SER A 100 -1.10 31.62 1.65
N GLY A 101 -0.48 31.39 2.80
CA GLY A 101 -0.77 30.26 3.68
C GLY A 101 -0.14 28.95 3.25
N GLY A 102 0.96 28.97 2.47
CA GLY A 102 1.65 27.81 1.94
C GLY A 102 2.07 26.78 3.00
N PHE A 103 2.34 27.22 4.23
CA PHE A 103 2.67 26.35 5.36
C PHE A 103 1.53 25.41 5.79
N ARG A 104 0.30 25.60 5.28
CA ARG A 104 -0.85 24.70 5.47
C ARG A 104 -1.22 23.95 4.20
N ARG A 105 -0.56 24.20 3.07
CA ARG A 105 -0.91 23.62 1.80
C ARG A 105 -0.54 22.11 1.78
N PRO A 106 -1.51 21.22 1.51
CA PRO A 106 -1.29 19.78 1.55
C PRO A 106 -0.14 19.30 0.66
N SER A 107 0.00 19.85 -0.56
CA SER A 107 1.09 19.48 -1.47
C SER A 107 2.46 19.84 -0.87
N ILE A 108 2.66 21.08 -0.39
CA ILE A 108 3.95 21.51 0.16
C ILE A 108 4.39 20.66 1.35
N LEU A 109 3.43 20.25 2.19
CA LEU A 109 3.72 19.42 3.36
C LEU A 109 4.03 17.96 2.96
N ALA A 110 3.32 17.41 1.98
CA ALA A 110 3.58 16.08 1.45
C ALA A 110 4.96 16.02 0.78
N ASP A 111 5.25 16.94 -0.14
CA ASP A 111 6.50 17.03 -0.88
C ASP A 111 7.70 17.23 0.07
N THR A 112 7.51 18.02 1.14
CA THR A 112 8.55 18.21 2.17
C THR A 112 8.79 16.93 2.99
N LEU A 113 7.75 16.16 3.28
CA LEU A 113 7.89 14.89 3.99
C LEU A 113 8.67 13.88 3.14
N GLU A 114 8.38 13.77 1.85
CA GLU A 114 9.16 12.97 0.92
C GLU A 114 10.61 13.44 0.85
N ALA A 115 10.83 14.74 0.74
CA ALA A 115 12.18 15.31 0.75
C ALA A 115 12.96 14.97 2.03
N LEU A 116 12.32 14.90 3.18
CA LEU A 116 12.94 14.45 4.42
C LEU A 116 13.37 12.97 4.34
N PHE A 117 12.55 12.09 3.75
CA PHE A 117 12.94 10.69 3.54
C PHE A 117 14.13 10.56 2.58
N GLY A 118 14.16 11.35 1.50
CA GLY A 118 15.30 11.43 0.60
C GLY A 118 16.57 11.95 1.29
N ALA A 119 16.43 12.96 2.15
CA ALA A 119 17.55 13.49 2.93
C ALA A 119 18.08 12.48 3.95
N ILE A 120 17.21 11.75 4.66
CA ILE A 120 17.60 10.68 5.59
C ILE A 120 18.34 9.57 4.84
N PHE A 121 17.86 9.20 3.65
CA PHE A 121 18.54 8.21 2.82
C PHE A 121 19.95 8.62 2.44
N LEU A 122 20.15 9.88 2.03
CA LEU A 122 21.50 10.39 1.69
C LEU A 122 22.43 10.51 2.88
N ASP A 123 21.88 10.80 4.06
CA ASP A 123 22.63 11.01 5.29
C ASP A 123 22.97 9.71 6.04
N GLY A 124 22.05 8.76 6.07
CA GLY A 124 22.13 7.54 6.89
C GLY A 124 21.89 6.23 6.15
N GLY A 125 21.68 6.28 4.83
CA GLY A 125 21.44 5.11 4.02
C GLY A 125 20.01 4.55 4.11
N PHE A 126 19.77 3.45 3.38
CA PHE A 126 18.43 2.86 3.24
C PHE A 126 17.82 2.42 4.56
N ASP A 127 18.61 1.78 5.44
CA ASP A 127 18.09 1.28 6.71
C ASP A 127 17.64 2.40 7.65
N ALA A 128 18.31 3.56 7.62
CA ALA A 128 17.88 4.73 8.37
C ALA A 128 16.56 5.29 7.85
N ALA A 129 16.43 5.43 6.52
CA ALA A 129 15.19 5.86 5.90
C ALA A 129 14.05 4.87 6.16
N ARG A 130 14.30 3.56 6.03
CA ARG A 130 13.33 2.50 6.35
C ARG A 130 12.81 2.63 7.78
N ARG A 131 13.68 2.77 8.76
CA ARG A 131 13.26 2.91 10.17
C ARG A 131 12.42 4.17 10.42
N ALA A 132 12.81 5.30 9.84
CA ALA A 132 12.07 6.56 9.99
C ALA A 132 10.66 6.46 9.33
N ILE A 133 10.57 5.93 8.11
CA ILE A 133 9.30 5.70 7.42
C ILE A 133 8.43 4.72 8.21
N GLN A 134 8.98 3.58 8.63
CA GLN A 134 8.24 2.56 9.39
C GLN A 134 7.63 3.15 10.66
N ALA A 135 8.40 3.90 11.44
CA ALA A 135 7.91 4.51 12.69
C ALA A 135 6.73 5.48 12.45
N LEU A 136 6.75 6.23 11.34
CA LEU A 136 5.68 7.15 10.99
C LEU A 136 4.43 6.45 10.42
N TYR A 137 4.63 5.31 9.75
CA TYR A 137 3.55 4.54 9.12
C TYR A 137 2.91 3.50 10.04
N GLU A 138 3.61 3.04 11.09
CA GLU A 138 3.09 2.02 12.00
C GLU A 138 1.66 2.31 12.52
N PRO A 139 1.33 3.53 13.01
CA PRO A 139 -0.03 3.82 13.45
C PRO A 139 -1.06 3.80 12.31
N VAL A 140 -0.62 4.10 11.08
CA VAL A 140 -1.48 4.07 9.89
C VAL A 140 -1.77 2.63 9.48
N LEU A 141 -0.74 1.78 9.44
CA LEU A 141 -0.84 0.37 9.07
C LEU A 141 -1.72 -0.42 10.05
N MET A 142 -1.64 -0.10 11.35
CA MET A 142 -2.51 -0.72 12.36
C MET A 142 -4.00 -0.41 12.16
N ALA A 143 -4.32 0.72 11.53
CA ALA A 143 -5.70 1.15 11.27
C ALA A 143 -6.22 0.73 9.88
N VAL A 144 -5.36 0.17 9.03
CA VAL A 144 -5.70 -0.19 7.65
C VAL A 144 -6.40 -1.54 7.60
N ASP A 145 -7.59 -1.57 6.97
CA ASP A 145 -8.15 -2.79 6.43
C ASP A 145 -7.78 -2.90 4.94
N PRO A 146 -6.86 -3.81 4.58
CA PRO A 146 -6.36 -3.93 3.21
C PRO A 146 -7.44 -4.38 2.23
N THR A 147 -8.52 -5.01 2.71
CA THR A 147 -9.61 -5.49 1.86
C THR A 147 -10.54 -4.39 1.39
N THR A 148 -10.61 -3.29 2.13
CA THR A 148 -11.54 -2.18 1.87
C THR A 148 -10.85 -0.88 1.48
N LEU A 149 -9.63 -0.63 1.97
CA LEU A 149 -8.92 0.63 1.71
C LEU A 149 -8.73 0.89 0.21
N GLY A 150 -9.21 2.03 -0.25
CA GLY A 150 -9.08 2.49 -1.64
C GLY A 150 -10.02 1.82 -2.63
N LYS A 151 -10.88 0.89 -2.20
CA LYS A 151 -12.00 0.41 -3.00
C LYS A 151 -13.13 1.42 -2.97
N ASP A 152 -13.71 1.67 -4.10
CA ASP A 152 -14.91 2.49 -4.19
C ASP A 152 -16.16 1.68 -3.78
N ALA A 153 -17.25 2.37 -3.44
CA ALA A 153 -18.45 1.73 -2.91
C ALA A 153 -19.09 0.74 -3.92
N LYS A 154 -18.96 1.00 -5.23
CA LYS A 154 -19.45 0.09 -6.26
C LYS A 154 -18.69 -1.23 -6.26
N THR A 155 -17.36 -1.16 -6.17
CA THR A 155 -16.50 -2.34 -6.09
C THR A 155 -16.78 -3.14 -4.83
N LEU A 156 -16.88 -2.48 -3.67
CA LEU A 156 -17.21 -3.14 -2.40
C LEU A 156 -18.55 -3.85 -2.45
N LEU A 157 -19.60 -3.19 -2.99
CA LEU A 157 -20.92 -3.79 -3.15
C LEU A 157 -20.87 -4.99 -4.09
N GLN A 158 -20.16 -4.87 -5.21
CA GLN A 158 -20.01 -5.95 -6.19
C GLN A 158 -19.35 -7.17 -5.57
N GLU A 159 -18.19 -7.02 -4.91
CA GLU A 159 -17.47 -8.10 -4.24
C GLU A 159 -18.31 -8.74 -3.14
N PHE A 160 -19.00 -7.92 -2.36
CA PHE A 160 -19.90 -8.40 -1.33
C PHE A 160 -21.02 -9.29 -1.90
N LEU A 161 -21.71 -8.83 -2.94
CA LEU A 161 -22.79 -9.59 -3.58
C LEU A 161 -22.25 -10.88 -4.23
N GLN A 162 -21.10 -10.81 -4.90
CA GLN A 162 -20.45 -12.00 -5.49
C GLN A 162 -20.08 -13.03 -4.42
N SER A 163 -19.55 -12.61 -3.26
CA SER A 163 -19.24 -13.50 -2.14
C SER A 163 -20.47 -14.28 -1.63
N LYS A 164 -21.67 -13.69 -1.80
CA LYS A 164 -22.96 -14.28 -1.42
C LYS A 164 -23.68 -14.97 -2.58
N LYS A 165 -23.03 -15.06 -3.76
CA LYS A 165 -23.62 -15.59 -5.00
C LYS A 165 -24.93 -14.87 -5.37
N ILE A 166 -24.94 -13.56 -5.23
CA ILE A 166 -26.02 -12.65 -5.60
C ILE A 166 -25.62 -11.94 -6.90
N ALA A 167 -26.58 -11.72 -7.79
CA ALA A 167 -26.37 -10.99 -9.04
C ALA A 167 -25.88 -9.56 -8.78
N LEU A 168 -25.12 -9.02 -9.75
CA LEU A 168 -24.59 -7.65 -9.67
C LEU A 168 -25.72 -6.61 -9.56
N PRO A 169 -25.46 -5.47 -8.91
CA PRO A 169 -26.44 -4.40 -8.78
C PRO A 169 -26.68 -3.72 -10.12
N GLN A 170 -27.90 -3.19 -10.31
CA GLN A 170 -28.28 -2.40 -11.49
C GLN A 170 -28.34 -0.92 -11.09
N TYR A 171 -27.84 -0.04 -11.97
CA TYR A 171 -27.83 1.41 -11.74
C TYR A 171 -28.58 2.12 -12.86
N ASN A 172 -29.59 2.91 -12.48
CA ASN A 172 -30.40 3.69 -13.40
C ASN A 172 -30.32 5.18 -13.03
N VAL A 173 -30.18 6.05 -14.03
CA VAL A 173 -30.37 7.49 -13.83
C VAL A 173 -31.87 7.76 -13.76
N VAL A 174 -32.33 8.21 -12.60
CA VAL A 174 -33.76 8.50 -12.37
C VAL A 174 -34.06 9.95 -12.72
N ALA A 175 -33.18 10.86 -12.33
CA ALA A 175 -33.34 12.28 -12.60
C ALA A 175 -32.00 12.98 -12.78
N THR A 176 -32.03 14.11 -13.49
CA THR A 176 -30.90 15.04 -13.59
C THR A 176 -31.45 16.44 -13.30
N HIS A 177 -30.92 17.07 -12.27
CA HIS A 177 -31.34 18.39 -11.80
C HIS A 177 -30.26 19.43 -12.08
N GLY A 178 -30.65 20.70 -12.21
CA GLY A 178 -29.73 21.84 -12.34
C GLY A 178 -29.34 22.20 -13.78
N ALA A 179 -28.64 23.32 -13.92
CA ALA A 179 -28.12 23.80 -15.19
C ALA A 179 -26.86 23.03 -15.61
N ALA A 180 -26.51 23.07 -16.90
CA ALA A 180 -25.42 22.28 -17.50
C ALA A 180 -24.05 22.37 -16.76
N HIS A 181 -23.79 23.46 -16.06
CA HIS A 181 -22.55 23.70 -15.29
C HIS A 181 -22.64 23.33 -13.80
N ASN A 182 -23.85 22.94 -13.32
CA ASN A 182 -24.10 22.52 -11.94
C ASN A 182 -25.19 21.43 -11.91
N GLN A 183 -24.95 20.33 -12.64
CA GLN A 183 -25.87 19.21 -12.68
C GLN A 183 -25.73 18.34 -11.45
N GLU A 184 -26.85 17.88 -10.94
CA GLU A 184 -26.95 16.85 -9.92
C GLU A 184 -27.71 15.65 -10.51
N PHE A 185 -27.07 14.48 -10.40
CA PHE A 185 -27.61 13.21 -10.90
C PHE A 185 -28.21 12.43 -9.75
N GLU A 186 -29.45 12.01 -9.89
CA GLU A 186 -30.09 11.06 -8.99
C GLU A 186 -30.04 9.67 -9.60
N ILE A 187 -29.40 8.75 -8.89
CA ILE A 187 -29.13 7.39 -9.34
C ILE A 187 -29.82 6.39 -8.42
N GLU A 188 -30.61 5.52 -9.01
CA GLU A 188 -31.17 4.35 -8.37
C GLU A 188 -30.16 3.20 -8.41
N CYS A 189 -30.03 2.47 -7.30
CA CYS A 189 -29.32 1.18 -7.22
C CYS A 189 -30.29 0.09 -6.80
N LEU A 190 -30.42 -0.95 -7.64
CA LEU A 190 -31.30 -2.08 -7.43
C LEU A 190 -30.50 -3.35 -7.19
N VAL A 191 -30.85 -4.10 -6.12
CA VAL A 191 -30.39 -5.47 -5.87
C VAL A 191 -31.62 -6.36 -5.66
N PRO A 192 -32.23 -6.87 -6.73
CA PRO A 192 -33.55 -7.52 -6.66
C PRO A 192 -33.62 -8.71 -5.69
N LYS A 193 -32.54 -9.52 -5.60
CA LYS A 193 -32.52 -10.69 -4.71
C LYS A 193 -32.57 -10.36 -3.24
N LEU A 194 -32.20 -9.14 -2.85
CA LEU A 194 -32.24 -8.66 -1.45
C LEU A 194 -33.40 -7.66 -1.22
N ASP A 195 -34.21 -7.41 -2.24
CA ASP A 195 -35.28 -6.39 -2.22
C ASP A 195 -34.75 -5.00 -1.83
N ILE A 196 -33.54 -4.65 -2.34
CA ILE A 196 -32.90 -3.36 -2.09
C ILE A 196 -33.15 -2.45 -3.27
N GLN A 197 -33.76 -1.30 -3.00
CA GLN A 197 -33.90 -0.17 -3.90
C GLN A 197 -33.51 1.09 -3.13
N VAL A 198 -32.41 1.72 -3.51
CA VAL A 198 -31.89 2.93 -2.86
C VAL A 198 -31.47 3.96 -3.88
N PHE A 199 -31.47 5.22 -3.48
CA PHE A 199 -31.14 6.36 -4.32
C PHE A 199 -29.93 7.08 -3.79
N GLY A 200 -29.04 7.50 -4.71
CA GLY A 200 -27.87 8.30 -4.38
C GLY A 200 -27.75 9.50 -5.32
N THR A 201 -27.30 10.63 -4.80
CA THR A 201 -27.13 11.85 -5.59
C THR A 201 -25.67 12.26 -5.69
N GLY A 202 -25.33 12.97 -6.77
CA GLY A 202 -23.97 13.49 -6.94
C GLY A 202 -23.83 14.42 -8.14
N GLY A 203 -22.82 15.27 -8.11
CA GLY A 203 -22.50 16.21 -9.20
C GLY A 203 -22.01 15.56 -10.50
N SER A 204 -21.96 14.25 -10.56
CA SER A 204 -21.76 13.45 -11.78
C SER A 204 -22.46 12.11 -11.64
N ARG A 205 -22.76 11.46 -12.79
CA ARG A 205 -23.33 10.11 -12.79
C ARG A 205 -22.50 9.15 -11.92
N ARG A 206 -21.16 9.18 -12.04
CA ARG A 206 -20.28 8.32 -11.24
C ARG A 206 -20.41 8.61 -9.74
N ALA A 207 -20.48 9.88 -9.34
CA ALA A 207 -20.63 10.24 -7.93
C ALA A 207 -21.98 9.76 -7.36
N GLY A 208 -23.07 9.91 -8.12
CA GLY A 208 -24.39 9.38 -7.75
C GLY A 208 -24.41 7.86 -7.63
N GLU A 209 -23.77 7.15 -8.59
CA GLU A 209 -23.63 5.69 -8.53
C GLU A 209 -22.87 5.23 -7.29
N GLN A 210 -21.79 5.94 -6.91
CA GLN A 210 -21.03 5.64 -5.68
C GLN A 210 -21.85 5.87 -4.41
N ALA A 211 -22.62 6.96 -4.36
CA ALA A 211 -23.50 7.26 -3.24
C ALA A 211 -24.60 6.18 -3.09
N ALA A 212 -25.24 5.80 -4.20
CA ALA A 212 -26.25 4.75 -4.21
C ALA A 212 -25.66 3.38 -3.81
N ALA A 213 -24.47 3.03 -4.32
CA ALA A 213 -23.79 1.79 -3.98
C ALA A 213 -23.44 1.69 -2.49
N LYS A 214 -23.02 2.80 -1.88
CA LYS A 214 -22.73 2.85 -0.44
C LYS A 214 -23.99 2.54 0.39
N LEU A 215 -25.11 3.17 0.07
CA LEU A 215 -26.39 2.92 0.75
C LEU A 215 -26.86 1.47 0.56
N ALA A 216 -26.69 0.93 -0.66
CA ALA A 216 -27.05 -0.45 -0.96
C ALA A 216 -26.19 -1.45 -0.16
N LEU A 217 -24.90 -1.19 -0.03
CA LEU A 217 -23.98 -2.02 0.76
C LEU A 217 -24.36 -2.00 2.24
N ASP A 218 -24.57 -0.83 2.83
CA ASP A 218 -24.96 -0.67 4.23
C ASP A 218 -26.29 -1.41 4.52
N THR A 219 -27.25 -1.30 3.60
CA THR A 219 -28.54 -2.01 3.67
C THR A 219 -28.35 -3.52 3.56
N ALA A 220 -27.54 -4.00 2.62
CA ALA A 220 -27.27 -5.41 2.42
C ALA A 220 -26.56 -6.05 3.63
N LEU A 221 -25.59 -5.35 4.23
CA LEU A 221 -24.94 -5.78 5.46
C LEU A 221 -25.95 -5.90 6.60
N THR A 222 -26.87 -4.95 6.73
CA THR A 222 -27.92 -4.97 7.76
C THR A 222 -28.89 -6.14 7.60
N ILE A 223 -29.35 -6.40 6.38
CA ILE A 223 -30.26 -7.51 6.08
C ILE A 223 -29.60 -8.86 6.39
N LEU A 224 -28.37 -9.06 5.90
CA LEU A 224 -27.68 -10.34 6.03
C LEU A 224 -27.12 -10.59 7.45
N SER A 225 -26.88 -9.53 8.23
CA SER A 225 -26.52 -9.68 9.67
C SER A 225 -27.72 -10.08 10.53
N LYS A 226 -28.94 -9.70 10.15
CA LYS A 226 -30.18 -10.06 10.84
C LYS A 226 -30.69 -11.44 10.48
N THR A 227 -30.21 -12.07 9.39
CA THR A 227 -30.61 -13.42 9.01
C THR A 227 -29.78 -14.42 9.83
N PRO A 228 -30.39 -15.18 10.79
CA PRO A 228 -29.64 -16.18 11.56
C PRO A 228 -29.06 -17.20 10.57
N ALA A 229 -27.77 -17.50 10.71
CA ALA A 229 -27.10 -18.54 9.92
C ALA A 229 -27.96 -19.81 9.99
N ALA A 230 -28.50 -20.24 8.85
CA ALA A 230 -29.21 -21.52 8.76
C ALA A 230 -28.32 -22.60 9.36
N ARG A 231 -28.78 -23.20 10.46
CA ARG A 231 -28.10 -24.30 11.15
C ARG A 231 -27.68 -25.32 10.08
N LYS A 232 -26.37 -25.46 9.86
CA LYS A 232 -25.84 -26.58 9.10
C LYS A 232 -26.39 -27.83 9.75
N SER A 233 -27.33 -28.54 9.08
CA SER A 233 -27.79 -29.84 9.49
C SER A 233 -26.59 -30.75 9.61
N LYS A 234 -26.38 -31.29 10.82
CA LYS A 234 -25.37 -32.33 11.08
C LYS A 234 -25.55 -33.44 10.06
N PRO A 235 -24.51 -33.95 9.42
CA PRO A 235 -24.63 -35.13 8.59
C PRO A 235 -25.14 -36.28 9.47
N ARG A 236 -26.27 -36.86 9.07
CA ARG A 236 -26.87 -38.04 9.67
C ARG A 236 -25.87 -39.18 9.54
N ALA A 237 -25.29 -39.60 10.66
CA ALA A 237 -24.39 -40.74 10.71
C ALA A 237 -25.12 -41.98 10.15
N ALA A 238 -24.70 -42.44 9.00
CA ALA A 238 -25.09 -43.74 8.48
C ALA A 238 -24.48 -44.83 9.37
N GLN A 239 -25.34 -45.47 10.14
CA GLN A 239 -24.96 -46.69 10.87
C GLN A 239 -24.68 -47.80 9.84
N LEU A 240 -23.44 -48.04 9.56
CA LEU A 240 -23.02 -49.30 8.91
C LEU A 240 -23.05 -50.42 9.96
N LYS A 241 -24.04 -51.35 9.79
CA LYS A 241 -24.08 -52.61 10.51
C LYS A 241 -22.87 -53.43 10.09
N LEU A 242 -21.95 -53.68 11.01
CA LEU A 242 -20.91 -54.69 10.85
C LEU A 242 -21.56 -56.07 11.02
N ALA A 243 -21.63 -56.83 9.93
CA ALA A 243 -21.79 -58.27 9.98
C ALA A 243 -20.40 -58.89 10.16
N GLY A 244 -20.26 -59.68 11.22
CA GLY A 244 -18.98 -60.27 11.58
C GLY A 244 -18.58 -61.42 10.65
N ILE A 245 -17.28 -61.57 10.47
CA ILE A 245 -16.64 -62.84 10.08
C ILE A 245 -15.32 -63.00 10.83
N ALA A 246 -15.14 -64.20 11.32
CA ALA A 246 -14.17 -64.77 12.22
C ALA A 246 -12.70 -64.58 11.88
N THR A 247 -11.89 -64.52 12.91
CA THR A 247 -10.44 -64.78 12.90
C THR A 247 -10.13 -66.24 12.55
N PRO A 248 -8.95 -66.50 11.98
CA PRO A 248 -8.06 -67.49 12.57
C PRO A 248 -6.61 -67.04 12.78
N GLN A 249 -5.98 -67.79 13.65
CA GLN A 249 -4.74 -67.66 14.36
C GLN A 249 -3.46 -67.71 13.52
N LYS A 250 -2.43 -67.10 14.12
CA LYS A 250 -1.00 -67.45 14.21
C LYS A 250 -0.43 -68.45 13.22
N GLU A 251 0.71 -68.05 12.64
CA GLU A 251 1.96 -68.79 12.82
C GLU A 251 3.20 -67.95 12.45
N SER A 252 4.20 -68.13 13.28
CA SER A 252 5.57 -67.64 13.28
C SER A 252 6.42 -68.29 12.21
N THR A 253 7.41 -67.61 11.70
CA THR A 253 8.86 -68.07 11.61
C THR A 253 9.67 -67.06 10.75
N THR A 254 10.63 -66.51 11.36
CA THR A 254 12.09 -66.41 11.21
C THR A 254 12.73 -66.35 9.81
N GLU A 255 13.80 -65.54 9.84
CA GLU A 255 15.07 -65.61 9.06
C GLU A 255 15.19 -64.74 7.82
N SER A 256 15.91 -63.64 7.97
CA SER A 256 17.35 -63.35 7.76
C SER A 256 17.84 -63.39 6.31
N LYS A 257 18.51 -62.31 6.00
CA LYS A 257 19.76 -62.06 5.25
C LYS A 257 19.67 -60.92 4.24
N SER A 258 20.33 -59.81 4.57
CA SER A 258 21.59 -59.29 4.01
C SER A 258 21.66 -59.16 2.48
N HIS A 259 21.88 -57.98 1.99
CA HIS A 259 23.06 -57.51 1.23
C HIS A 259 22.90 -56.07 0.75
N ALA A 260 23.81 -55.21 1.17
CA ALA A 260 24.80 -54.50 0.38
C ALA A 260 24.26 -53.52 -0.69
N GLY A 261 24.28 -52.27 -0.48
CA GLY A 261 25.41 -51.42 -0.83
C GLY A 261 25.28 -50.79 -2.20
N LYS A 262 25.15 -49.48 -2.24
CA LYS A 262 25.93 -48.60 -3.14
C LYS A 262 25.71 -47.11 -2.81
N GLN A 263 26.80 -46.53 -2.39
CA GLN A 263 27.05 -45.09 -2.42
C GLN A 263 27.07 -44.57 -3.86
N LYS A 264 26.58 -43.35 -4.06
CA LYS A 264 27.09 -42.35 -5.04
C LYS A 264 26.62 -40.98 -4.54
N SER A 265 27.48 -40.24 -4.01
CA SER A 265 28.45 -39.25 -4.51
C SER A 265 27.82 -37.90 -4.78
N LEU A 266 28.22 -36.99 -3.90
CA LEU A 266 28.17 -35.51 -3.97
C LEU A 266 28.59 -34.99 -5.35
N ILE A 267 27.88 -33.97 -5.80
CA ILE A 267 28.40 -32.99 -6.78
C ILE A 267 28.10 -31.58 -6.21
N GLU A 268 29.15 -30.92 -5.80
CA GLU A 268 29.21 -29.48 -5.64
C GLU A 268 29.41 -28.83 -7.02
N PRO A 269 28.89 -27.65 -7.31
CA PRO A 269 29.38 -26.82 -8.41
C PRO A 269 30.43 -25.82 -7.97
N GLU A 270 31.52 -25.84 -8.69
CA GLU A 270 32.68 -24.97 -8.66
C GLU A 270 32.35 -23.50 -8.81
N VAL A 271 33.07 -22.68 -8.02
CA VAL A 271 33.27 -21.26 -8.16
C VAL A 271 34.34 -21.03 -9.22
N GLN A 272 34.03 -20.43 -10.35
CA GLN A 272 35.02 -19.92 -11.30
C GLN A 272 35.29 -18.43 -11.04
N SER A 273 36.47 -18.19 -10.53
CA SER A 273 37.17 -16.90 -10.50
C SER A 273 37.55 -16.48 -11.91
N ALA A 274 37.13 -15.30 -12.35
CA ALA A 274 37.67 -14.65 -13.54
C ALA A 274 38.64 -13.54 -13.17
N THR A 275 39.83 -13.74 -13.60
CA THR A 275 41.10 -13.04 -13.43
C THR A 275 41.06 -11.66 -14.14
N LEU A 276 41.63 -10.68 -13.49
CA LEU A 276 42.08 -9.38 -13.99
C LEU A 276 42.96 -9.48 -15.25
N LEU A 277 42.69 -8.67 -16.24
CA LEU A 277 43.69 -8.22 -17.23
C LEU A 277 43.73 -6.70 -17.24
N SER A 278 44.84 -6.21 -16.80
CA SER A 278 45.39 -4.85 -17.01
C SER A 278 45.89 -4.70 -18.44
N GLY A 279 45.74 -3.52 -18.99
CA GLY A 279 46.32 -3.12 -20.27
C GLY A 279 46.11 -1.63 -20.53
N ASP A 280 47.02 -0.89 -20.14
CA ASP A 280 47.81 0.27 -20.60
C ASP A 280 47.32 1.16 -21.74
N ASN A 281 47.46 2.44 -21.46
CA ASN A 281 47.96 3.52 -22.33
C ASN A 281 47.12 4.03 -23.51
N LEU A 282 46.74 5.29 -23.41
CA LEU A 282 47.18 6.32 -24.38
C LEU A 282 46.86 7.74 -23.90
N THR A 283 47.87 8.55 -23.91
CA THR A 283 47.99 9.94 -23.49
C THR A 283 47.34 10.93 -24.47
N PRO A 284 47.33 12.22 -24.17
CA PRO A 284 46.33 13.20 -24.64
C PRO A 284 46.78 14.01 -25.87
N HIS A 285 45.80 14.49 -26.63
CA HIS A 285 46.08 15.57 -27.60
C HIS A 285 45.41 16.88 -27.18
N HIS A 286 46.28 17.83 -26.90
CA HIS A 286 46.03 19.28 -26.89
C HIS A 286 45.55 19.76 -28.27
N SER A 287 44.59 20.66 -28.29
CA SER A 287 44.65 21.88 -29.12
C SER A 287 43.61 22.91 -28.68
N HIS A 288 44.12 24.03 -28.29
CA HIS A 288 43.50 25.34 -28.08
C HIS A 288 43.35 26.10 -29.43
N PRO A 289 42.93 27.34 -29.47
CA PRO A 289 41.57 27.90 -29.70
C PRO A 289 41.55 28.81 -30.96
N LYS A 290 40.38 29.35 -31.33
CA LYS A 290 40.31 30.69 -32.02
C LYS A 290 38.85 31.18 -31.98
N THR A 291 38.67 32.22 -31.27
CA THR A 291 38.13 33.58 -31.59
C THR A 291 37.42 33.76 -32.94
N ALA A 292 36.17 34.13 -32.89
CA ALA A 292 35.58 35.38 -33.39
C ALA A 292 34.19 35.56 -32.80
#